data_743a42d0ed4262a909e0e44ad185e360
#
_entry.id   743a42d0ed4262a909e0e44ad185e360
#
_cell.length_a   1.000
_cell.length_b   1.000
_cell.length_c   1.000
_cell.angle_alpha   90.00
_cell.angle_beta   90.00
_cell.angle_gamma   90.00
#
_symmetry.space_group_name_H-M   'P 1'
#
loop_
_entity.id
_entity.type
_entity.pdbx_description
1 polymer ?
#
loop_
_entity_poly.entity_id
_entity_poly.type
_entity_poly.pdbx_seq_one_letter_code
_entity_poly.pdbx_strand_id
1 'polypeptide(L)'
;MRAVKVVLAAWVLIMSGLAGNAQQTEWQTKLAQILPLMGHRNWIMIVDSAYPLQSSAGVETLETNTDQVEVIRTVLGAIDSSIHVRPIVYMDAELPFVPEKDAPGVTAYREGIKTVLAGQKITSLPHEQIIAKVDEVGKTFHIVVL
;
A
#
# COMPACT_ATOMS: atom_id res chain seq x y z
N MET A 1 42.50 -26.16 -57.91
CA MET A 1 42.49 -25.82 -56.48
C MET A 1 41.20 -25.04 -56.22
N ARG A 2 40.26 -25.64 -55.46
CA ARG A 2 38.96 -25.03 -55.16
C ARG A 2 39.06 -24.33 -53.83
N ALA A 3 38.80 -23.04 -53.79
CA ALA A 3 38.77 -22.24 -52.55
C ALA A 3 37.46 -22.48 -51.79
N VAL A 4 37.59 -22.89 -50.50
CA VAL A 4 36.46 -23.03 -49.55
C VAL A 4 36.24 -21.68 -48.89
N LYS A 5 35.05 -21.09 -49.10
CA LYS A 5 34.62 -19.87 -48.39
C LYS A 5 33.99 -20.30 -47.06
N VAL A 6 34.62 -19.90 -45.96
CA VAL A 6 34.09 -20.04 -44.60
C VAL A 6 33.28 -18.81 -44.29
N VAL A 7 31.96 -18.95 -44.14
CA VAL A 7 31.05 -17.90 -43.68
C VAL A 7 30.95 -18.05 -42.15
N LEU A 8 31.55 -17.14 -41.39
CA LEU A 8 31.33 -16.97 -39.95
C LEU A 8 30.04 -16.20 -39.75
N ALA A 9 28.98 -16.90 -39.45
CA ALA A 9 27.73 -16.26 -38.97
C ALA A 9 27.92 -15.87 -37.48
N ALA A 10 28.13 -14.60 -37.21
CA ALA A 10 28.10 -14.08 -35.85
C ALA A 10 26.64 -14.03 -35.37
N TRP A 11 26.32 -14.91 -34.43
CA TRP A 11 25.07 -14.84 -33.68
C TRP A 11 25.19 -13.71 -32.67
N VAL A 12 24.58 -12.57 -32.97
CA VAL A 12 24.34 -11.51 -31.98
C VAL A 12 23.20 -12.00 -31.10
N LEU A 13 23.55 -12.51 -29.91
CA LEU A 13 22.59 -12.71 -28.83
C LEU A 13 22.11 -11.31 -28.38
N ILE A 14 20.98 -10.89 -28.91
CA ILE A 14 20.22 -9.79 -28.34
C ILE A 14 19.67 -10.30 -27.02
N MET A 15 20.38 -10.04 -25.93
CA MET A 15 19.84 -10.12 -24.58
C MET A 15 18.82 -9.01 -24.46
N SER A 16 17.58 -9.30 -24.90
CA SER A 16 16.43 -8.50 -24.52
C SER A 16 16.34 -8.60 -23.02
N GLY A 17 16.82 -7.55 -22.32
CA GLY A 17 16.56 -7.38 -20.91
C GLY A 17 15.05 -7.35 -20.75
N LEU A 18 14.49 -8.46 -20.27
CA LEU A 18 13.17 -8.46 -19.68
C LEU A 18 13.28 -7.53 -18.49
N ALA A 19 12.92 -6.24 -18.69
CA ALA A 19 12.45 -5.42 -17.59
C ALA A 19 11.30 -6.23 -16.99
N GLY A 20 11.56 -6.91 -15.90
CA GLY A 20 10.55 -7.63 -15.16
C GLY A 20 9.51 -6.59 -14.76
N ASN A 21 8.39 -6.54 -15.46
CA ASN A 21 7.19 -5.94 -14.92
C ASN A 21 6.93 -6.72 -13.63
N ALA A 22 7.23 -6.11 -12.48
CA ALA A 22 6.83 -6.68 -11.21
C ALA A 22 5.32 -6.89 -11.33
N GLN A 23 4.91 -8.16 -11.36
CA GLN A 23 3.51 -8.52 -11.51
C GLN A 23 2.78 -7.94 -10.31
N GLN A 24 1.81 -7.07 -10.56
CA GLN A 24 1.00 -6.50 -9.48
C GLN A 24 0.37 -7.64 -8.69
N THR A 25 0.42 -7.53 -7.37
CA THR A 25 -0.26 -8.46 -6.48
C THR A 25 -1.78 -8.30 -6.60
N GLU A 26 -2.53 -9.29 -6.15
CA GLU A 26 -3.99 -9.27 -6.23
C GLU A 26 -4.59 -8.03 -5.55
N TRP A 27 -4.11 -7.67 -4.35
CA TRP A 27 -4.59 -6.50 -3.62
C TRP A 27 -4.27 -5.18 -4.33
N GLN A 28 -3.11 -5.05 -4.98
CA GLN A 28 -2.75 -3.86 -5.77
C GLN A 28 -3.66 -3.70 -6.99
N THR A 29 -3.94 -4.80 -7.66
CA THR A 29 -4.88 -4.83 -8.79
C THR A 29 -6.27 -4.41 -8.35
N LYS A 30 -6.72 -4.93 -7.20
CA LYS A 30 -8.03 -4.58 -6.63
C LYS A 30 -8.10 -3.12 -6.21
N LEU A 31 -7.06 -2.61 -5.53
CA LEU A 31 -6.95 -1.21 -5.16
C LEU A 31 -7.04 -0.29 -6.40
N ALA A 32 -6.34 -0.63 -7.47
CA ALA A 32 -6.38 0.14 -8.71
C ALA A 32 -7.77 0.16 -9.37
N GLN A 33 -8.57 -0.89 -9.20
CA GLN A 33 -9.96 -0.95 -9.67
C GLN A 33 -10.92 -0.12 -8.80
N ILE A 34 -10.70 -0.10 -7.48
CA ILE A 34 -11.57 0.58 -6.52
C ILE A 34 -11.27 2.08 -6.45
N LEU A 35 -9.99 2.48 -6.48
CA LEU A 35 -9.56 3.87 -6.27
C LEU A 35 -10.28 4.89 -7.17
N PRO A 36 -10.56 4.64 -8.47
CA PRO A 36 -11.33 5.54 -9.31
C PRO A 36 -12.77 5.78 -8.84
N LEU A 37 -13.32 4.87 -8.01
CA LEU A 37 -14.68 4.96 -7.47
C LEU A 37 -14.72 5.63 -6.10
N MET A 38 -13.56 5.85 -5.47
CA MET A 38 -13.47 6.46 -4.15
C MET A 38 -13.54 7.97 -4.23
N GLY A 39 -14.24 8.59 -3.28
CA GLY A 39 -14.35 10.03 -3.12
C GLY A 39 -13.93 10.48 -1.71
N HIS A 40 -14.18 11.75 -1.40
CA HIS A 40 -13.74 12.40 -0.15
C HIS A 40 -14.34 11.83 1.15
N ARG A 41 -15.29 10.90 1.06
CA ARG A 41 -15.89 10.20 2.23
C ARG A 41 -15.48 8.74 2.35
N ASN A 42 -14.76 8.20 1.37
CA ASN A 42 -14.25 6.84 1.43
C ASN A 42 -12.93 6.80 2.21
N TRP A 43 -12.66 5.66 2.82
CA TRP A 43 -11.47 5.47 3.63
C TRP A 43 -10.66 4.27 3.13
N ILE A 44 -9.35 4.37 3.28
CA ILE A 44 -8.43 3.24 3.18
C ILE A 44 -7.78 3.11 4.55
N MET A 45 -7.97 1.96 5.18
CA MET A 45 -7.31 1.60 6.44
C MET A 45 -6.14 0.70 6.14
N ILE A 46 -5.00 0.98 6.75
CA ILE A 46 -3.82 0.14 6.67
C ILE A 46 -3.54 -0.30 8.10
N VAL A 47 -3.72 -1.58 8.38
CA VAL A 47 -3.76 -2.16 9.71
C VAL A 47 -2.79 -3.32 9.84
N ASP A 48 -2.52 -3.76 11.07
CA ASP A 48 -1.78 -5.00 11.30
C ASP A 48 -2.69 -6.23 11.21
N SER A 49 -2.08 -7.41 11.24
CA SER A 49 -2.78 -8.69 11.13
C SER A 49 -3.68 -9.04 12.32
N ALA A 50 -3.66 -8.24 13.39
CA ALA A 50 -4.55 -8.43 14.54
C ALA A 50 -5.89 -7.69 14.39
N TYR A 51 -6.01 -6.83 13.37
CA TYR A 51 -7.27 -6.14 13.11
C TYR A 51 -8.38 -7.13 12.74
N PRO A 52 -9.56 -7.07 13.38
CA PRO A 52 -10.61 -8.06 13.15
C PRO A 52 -11.26 -7.90 11.77
N LEU A 53 -11.64 -9.03 11.16
CA LEU A 53 -12.44 -9.03 9.94
C LEU A 53 -13.79 -8.35 10.20
N GLN A 54 -14.10 -7.35 9.43
CA GLN A 54 -15.34 -6.60 9.52
C GLN A 54 -16.47 -7.31 8.75
N SER A 55 -17.68 -7.30 9.32
CA SER A 55 -18.86 -7.88 8.69
C SER A 55 -19.79 -6.85 8.04
N SER A 56 -19.46 -5.57 8.11
CA SER A 56 -20.22 -4.46 7.50
C SER A 56 -20.16 -4.54 5.98
N ALA A 57 -21.27 -4.43 5.30
CA ALA A 57 -21.33 -4.49 3.83
C ALA A 57 -20.53 -3.38 3.12
N GLY A 58 -20.28 -2.26 3.83
CA GLY A 58 -19.45 -1.16 3.31
C GLY A 58 -17.96 -1.35 3.51
N VAL A 59 -17.50 -2.45 4.13
CA VAL A 59 -16.08 -2.68 4.42
C VAL A 59 -15.59 -3.89 3.63
N GLU A 60 -14.52 -3.68 2.86
CA GLU A 60 -13.84 -4.74 2.10
C GLU A 60 -12.42 -4.91 2.64
N THR A 61 -12.10 -6.12 3.09
CA THR A 61 -10.75 -6.46 3.58
C THR A 61 -9.98 -7.19 2.49
N LEU A 62 -8.79 -6.71 2.17
CA LEU A 62 -7.86 -7.29 1.20
C LEU A 62 -6.57 -7.69 1.92
N GLU A 63 -6.25 -8.96 1.91
CA GLU A 63 -4.98 -9.45 2.46
C GLU A 63 -3.82 -9.04 1.58
N THR A 64 -2.81 -8.40 2.17
CA THR A 64 -1.68 -7.86 1.39
C THR A 64 -0.47 -8.76 1.37
N ASN A 65 -0.23 -9.56 2.41
CA ASN A 65 1.01 -10.35 2.60
C ASN A 65 2.28 -9.51 2.37
N THR A 66 2.23 -8.23 2.73
CA THR A 66 3.26 -7.24 2.44
C THR A 66 3.56 -6.45 3.71
N ASP A 67 4.81 -6.00 3.88
CA ASP A 67 5.18 -5.09 4.97
C ASP A 67 4.30 -3.85 4.97
N GLN A 68 3.83 -3.44 6.15
CA GLN A 68 2.85 -2.34 6.29
C GLN A 68 3.39 -0.99 5.77
N VAL A 69 4.68 -0.71 5.95
CA VAL A 69 5.30 0.53 5.43
C VAL A 69 5.29 0.53 3.90
N GLU A 70 5.49 -0.65 3.28
CA GLU A 70 5.42 -0.80 1.83
C GLU A 70 3.99 -0.70 1.31
N VAL A 71 3.00 -1.22 2.05
CA VAL A 71 1.57 -1.01 1.73
C VAL A 71 1.24 0.48 1.75
N ILE A 72 1.66 1.21 2.79
CA ILE A 72 1.46 2.67 2.88
C ILE A 72 2.08 3.39 1.68
N ARG A 73 3.31 3.05 1.32
CA ARG A 73 4.02 3.62 0.17
C ARG A 73 3.23 3.42 -1.12
N THR A 74 2.77 2.20 -1.35
CA THR A 74 2.02 1.81 -2.54
C THR A 74 0.69 2.56 -2.62
N VAL A 75 -0.05 2.62 -1.51
CA VAL A 75 -1.35 3.33 -1.44
C VAL A 75 -1.18 4.83 -1.70
N LEU A 76 -0.21 5.47 -1.04
CA LEU A 76 0.07 6.89 -1.26
C LEU A 76 0.46 7.17 -2.70
N GLY A 77 1.33 6.35 -3.29
CA GLY A 77 1.72 6.48 -4.71
C GLY A 77 0.53 6.33 -5.66
N ALA A 78 -0.40 5.42 -5.38
CA ALA A 78 -1.62 5.27 -6.15
C ALA A 78 -2.54 6.50 -6.03
N ILE A 79 -2.71 7.05 -4.81
CA ILE A 79 -3.49 8.26 -4.57
C ILE A 79 -2.85 9.48 -5.24
N ASP A 80 -1.54 9.64 -5.15
CA ASP A 80 -0.81 10.75 -5.78
C ASP A 80 -0.94 10.74 -7.30
N SER A 81 -1.03 9.56 -7.90
CA SER A 81 -1.28 9.38 -9.33
C SER A 81 -2.73 9.64 -9.73
N SER A 82 -3.63 9.73 -8.76
CA SER A 82 -5.06 10.01 -9.00
C SER A 82 -5.30 11.50 -9.27
N ILE A 83 -6.20 11.80 -10.20
CA ILE A 83 -6.56 13.18 -10.57
C ILE A 83 -7.66 13.78 -9.69
N HIS A 84 -8.42 12.95 -8.95
CA HIS A 84 -9.67 13.38 -8.31
C HIS A 84 -9.66 13.29 -6.78
N VAL A 85 -8.68 12.63 -6.15
CA VAL A 85 -8.54 12.52 -4.68
C VAL A 85 -7.15 12.91 -4.21
N ARG A 86 -7.06 13.30 -2.95
CA ARG A 86 -5.82 13.53 -2.20
C ARG A 86 -5.95 12.94 -0.82
N PRO A 87 -4.87 12.48 -0.19
CA PRO A 87 -4.94 11.84 1.12
C PRO A 87 -5.21 12.87 2.23
N ILE A 88 -6.02 12.47 3.21
CA ILE A 88 -6.05 13.05 4.54
C ILE A 88 -5.62 11.93 5.48
N VAL A 89 -4.45 12.09 6.09
CA VAL A 89 -3.82 11.02 6.85
C VAL A 89 -4.17 11.14 8.33
N TYR A 90 -4.73 10.07 8.88
CA TYR A 90 -4.90 9.87 10.32
C TYR A 90 -3.91 8.81 10.81
N MET A 91 -3.40 8.98 12.00
CA MET A 91 -2.47 8.06 12.64
C MET A 91 -2.83 7.90 14.11
N ASP A 92 -2.67 6.68 14.61
CA ASP A 92 -2.84 6.33 16.00
C ASP A 92 -1.89 7.14 16.89
N ALA A 93 -2.46 7.86 17.87
CA ALA A 93 -1.70 8.72 18.75
C ALA A 93 -0.90 7.91 19.79
N GLU A 94 -1.22 6.65 20.03
CA GLU A 94 -0.56 5.76 20.96
C GLU A 94 0.75 5.17 20.39
N LEU A 95 0.88 5.10 19.06
CA LEU A 95 2.06 4.52 18.42
C LEU A 95 3.41 5.05 18.95
N PRO A 96 3.60 6.37 19.19
CA PRO A 96 4.86 6.88 19.72
C PRO A 96 5.22 6.36 21.11
N PHE A 97 4.23 5.88 21.88
CA PHE A 97 4.36 5.47 23.28
C PHE A 97 4.46 3.95 23.46
N VAL A 98 4.31 3.16 22.39
CA VAL A 98 4.48 1.71 22.44
C VAL A 98 5.95 1.37 22.68
N PRO A 99 6.30 0.70 23.81
CA PRO A 99 7.69 0.39 24.11
C PRO A 99 8.19 -0.80 23.27
N GLU A 100 9.47 -0.77 22.92
CA GLU A 100 10.13 -1.84 22.15
C GLU A 100 10.01 -3.23 22.80
N LYS A 101 9.98 -3.29 24.15
CA LYS A 101 9.83 -4.56 24.89
C LYS A 101 8.46 -5.20 24.72
N ASP A 102 7.41 -4.41 24.41
CA ASP A 102 6.03 -4.88 24.25
C ASP A 102 5.70 -5.16 22.78
N ALA A 103 6.43 -4.51 21.86
CA ALA A 103 6.32 -4.71 20.42
C ALA A 103 7.72 -4.65 19.76
N PRO A 104 8.46 -5.77 19.76
CA PRO A 104 9.80 -5.81 19.15
C PRO A 104 9.77 -5.37 17.68
N GLY A 105 10.64 -4.41 17.32
CA GLY A 105 10.69 -3.81 15.99
C GLY A 105 9.91 -2.50 15.84
N VAL A 106 9.13 -2.08 16.85
CA VAL A 106 8.30 -0.86 16.78
C VAL A 106 9.13 0.41 16.56
N THR A 107 10.37 0.44 17.05
CA THR A 107 11.26 1.59 16.85
C THR A 107 11.63 1.74 15.37
N ALA A 108 12.03 0.65 14.69
CA ALA A 108 12.32 0.64 13.27
C ALA A 108 11.06 0.96 12.44
N TYR A 109 9.92 0.40 12.85
CA TYR A 109 8.62 0.68 12.24
C TYR A 109 8.28 2.17 12.30
N ARG A 110 8.41 2.84 13.45
CA ARG A 110 8.18 4.29 13.59
C ARG A 110 9.04 5.13 12.65
N GLU A 111 10.32 4.78 12.50
CA GLU A 111 11.21 5.47 11.56
C GLU A 111 10.78 5.23 10.09
N GLY A 112 10.33 4.01 9.77
CA GLY A 112 9.75 3.69 8.47
C GLY A 112 8.51 4.53 8.18
N ILE A 113 7.57 4.61 9.14
CA ILE A 113 6.36 5.44 9.06
C ILE A 113 6.71 6.92 8.87
N LYS A 114 7.61 7.45 9.67
CA LYS A 114 8.08 8.83 9.55
C LYS A 114 8.66 9.14 8.17
N THR A 115 9.40 8.20 7.62
CA THR A 115 10.00 8.33 6.29
C THR A 115 8.95 8.29 5.19
N VAL A 116 8.04 7.33 5.21
CA VAL A 116 7.03 7.15 4.15
C VAL A 116 5.96 8.24 4.18
N LEU A 117 5.67 8.81 5.35
CA LEU A 117 4.72 9.91 5.52
C LEU A 117 5.38 11.31 5.45
N ALA A 118 6.67 11.40 5.10
CA ALA A 118 7.35 12.69 4.98
C ALA A 118 6.61 13.59 3.96
N GLY A 119 6.31 14.83 4.40
CA GLY A 119 5.56 15.80 3.58
C GLY A 119 4.03 15.66 3.64
N GLN A 120 3.49 14.61 4.24
CA GLN A 120 2.06 14.48 4.48
C GLN A 120 1.61 15.28 5.70
N LYS A 121 0.40 15.86 5.64
CA LYS A 121 -0.24 16.44 6.81
C LYS A 121 -0.92 15.32 7.60
N ILE A 122 -0.39 15.02 8.79
CA ILE A 122 -0.87 13.94 9.64
C ILE A 122 -1.72 14.53 10.77
N THR A 123 -2.86 13.90 11.04
CA THR A 123 -3.69 14.14 12.21
C THR A 123 -3.63 12.93 13.12
N SER A 124 -2.98 13.07 14.28
CA SER A 124 -2.96 12.00 15.27
C SER A 124 -4.23 12.05 16.12
N LEU A 125 -4.88 10.91 16.27
CA LEU A 125 -6.07 10.73 17.09
C LEU A 125 -5.89 9.51 18.00
N PRO A 126 -6.49 9.51 19.21
CA PRO A 126 -6.60 8.31 20.02
C PRO A 126 -7.21 7.15 19.22
N HIS A 127 -6.70 5.93 19.46
CA HIS A 127 -7.12 4.72 18.76
C HIS A 127 -8.65 4.57 18.69
N GLU A 128 -9.31 4.67 19.84
CA GLU A 128 -10.78 4.56 19.93
C GLU A 128 -11.52 5.61 19.10
N GLN A 129 -10.95 6.79 18.90
CA GLN A 129 -11.55 7.81 18.05
C GLN A 129 -11.41 7.50 16.57
N ILE A 130 -10.31 6.86 16.16
CA ILE A 130 -10.15 6.37 14.79
C ILE A 130 -11.16 5.26 14.54
N ILE A 131 -11.29 4.28 15.43
CA ILE A 131 -12.24 3.18 15.31
C ILE A 131 -13.68 3.71 15.23
N ALA A 132 -14.07 4.62 16.12
CA ALA A 132 -15.41 5.22 16.10
C ALA A 132 -15.72 5.93 14.77
N LYS A 133 -14.73 6.61 14.16
CA LYS A 133 -14.89 7.23 12.83
C LYS A 133 -15.07 6.19 11.73
N VAL A 134 -14.31 5.12 11.78
CA VAL A 134 -14.40 4.01 10.83
C VAL A 134 -15.75 3.34 10.91
N ASP A 135 -16.23 3.03 12.12
CA ASP A 135 -17.55 2.43 12.35
C ASP A 135 -18.68 3.32 11.82
N GLU A 136 -18.57 4.62 11.99
CA GLU A 136 -19.57 5.56 11.48
C GLU A 136 -19.53 5.65 9.95
N VAL A 137 -18.35 5.75 9.36
CA VAL A 137 -18.18 5.81 7.90
C VAL A 137 -18.64 4.52 7.23
N GLY A 138 -18.29 3.36 7.79
CA GLY A 138 -18.63 2.03 7.25
C GLY A 138 -20.12 1.73 7.18
N LYS A 139 -20.98 2.51 7.88
CA LYS A 139 -22.43 2.42 7.76
C LYS A 139 -22.97 2.92 6.41
N THR A 140 -22.25 3.82 5.76
CA THR A 140 -22.78 4.55 4.59
C THR A 140 -21.80 4.57 3.42
N PHE A 141 -20.51 4.57 3.68
CA PHE A 141 -19.46 4.70 2.66
C PHE A 141 -18.54 3.50 2.65
N HIS A 142 -17.91 3.28 1.50
CA HIS A 142 -16.98 2.18 1.32
C HIS A 142 -15.66 2.45 2.05
N ILE A 143 -15.17 1.41 2.74
CA ILE A 143 -13.87 1.37 3.40
C ILE A 143 -13.11 0.17 2.85
N VAL A 144 -11.87 0.39 2.43
CA VAL A 144 -10.93 -0.69 2.09
C VAL A 144 -9.97 -0.88 3.24
N VAL A 145 -9.84 -2.10 3.74
CA VAL A 145 -8.89 -2.50 4.78
C VAL A 145 -7.78 -3.32 4.13
N LEU A 146 -6.53 -2.92 4.35
CA LEU A 146 -5.30 -3.50 3.80
C LEU A 146 -4.38 -3.94 4.94
#